data_e018e1110d15678908bff095341bb096
#
_entry.id   e018e1110d15678908bff095341bb096
#
_cell.length_a   1.000
_cell.length_b   1.000
_cell.length_c   1.000
_cell.angle_alpha   90.00
_cell.angle_beta   90.00
_cell.angle_gamma   90.00
#
_symmetry.space_group_name_H-M   'P 1'
#
loop_
_entity.id
_entity.type
_entity.pdbx_description
1 polymer ?
#
loop_
_entity_poly.entity_id
_entity_poly.type
_entity_poly.pdbx_seq_one_letter_code
_entity_poly.pdbx_strand_id
1 'polypeptide(L)'
;WTPGTPSPYGEPPQGPRPGAGSSGGGGGKRRLTMFLAGVVGVLVVIAAVFYFTDPGSGKKDDEAAKSPSPTASADTDLPPGVKCSGASCTGKDAEAMGCSGDLVTTAATATVGTAVVEVRYSKTCGAAWGRVTQAAQGDEVAVTAGKAKETGSITVAGDTIAYTPMVAVKDAGEAIACATLAAGPEGCTQ
;
A
#
# COMPACT_ATOMS: atom_id res chain seq x y z
N TRP A 1 -54.71 -18.83 -43.26
CA TRP A 1 -54.54 -18.63 -41.85
C TRP A 1 -53.46 -17.56 -41.68
N THR A 2 -53.89 -16.36 -41.31
CA THR A 2 -53.10 -15.14 -41.32
C THR A 2 -52.10 -15.09 -40.15
N PRO A 3 -50.84 -14.77 -40.38
CA PRO A 3 -49.87 -14.47 -39.34
C PRO A 3 -50.10 -13.03 -38.83
N GLY A 4 -50.14 -12.84 -37.51
CA GLY A 4 -50.27 -11.57 -36.84
C GLY A 4 -49.02 -10.71 -36.97
N THR A 5 -49.27 -9.45 -37.23
CA THR A 5 -48.30 -8.35 -37.40
C THR A 5 -47.63 -8.02 -36.03
N PRO A 6 -46.33 -7.81 -35.97
CA PRO A 6 -45.68 -7.25 -34.76
C PRO A 6 -45.92 -5.76 -34.64
N SER A 7 -46.27 -5.30 -33.45
CA SER A 7 -46.41 -3.89 -33.05
C SER A 7 -45.10 -3.10 -33.16
N PRO A 8 -45.17 -1.84 -33.55
CA PRO A 8 -43.99 -0.99 -33.64
C PRO A 8 -43.51 -0.52 -32.26
N TYR A 9 -42.22 -0.46 -32.13
CA TYR A 9 -41.49 0.09 -31.02
C TYR A 9 -41.98 1.49 -30.63
N GLY A 10 -42.36 1.65 -29.38
CA GLY A 10 -42.57 2.95 -28.75
C GLY A 10 -41.23 3.61 -28.42
N GLU A 11 -41.01 4.75 -28.99
CA GLU A 11 -39.89 5.65 -28.74
C GLU A 11 -39.99 6.25 -27.32
N PRO A 12 -38.91 6.24 -26.49
CA PRO A 12 -38.98 6.89 -25.18
C PRO A 12 -39.03 8.43 -25.35
N PRO A 13 -39.76 9.16 -24.49
CA PRO A 13 -39.85 10.61 -24.55
C PRO A 13 -38.50 11.27 -24.24
N GLN A 14 -38.05 12.13 -25.15
CA GLN A 14 -36.88 13.00 -24.96
C GLN A 14 -37.21 14.05 -23.90
N GLY A 15 -36.49 14.02 -22.78
CA GLY A 15 -36.49 15.09 -21.78
C GLY A 15 -35.86 16.37 -22.31
N PRO A 16 -36.26 17.55 -21.76
CA PRO A 16 -35.81 18.84 -22.27
C PRO A 16 -34.32 19.06 -22.08
N ARG A 17 -33.65 19.52 -23.17
CA ARG A 17 -32.27 20.00 -23.16
C ARG A 17 -32.15 21.23 -22.26
N PRO A 18 -31.16 21.28 -21.36
CA PRO A 18 -30.79 22.52 -20.70
C PRO A 18 -30.15 23.46 -21.71
N GLY A 19 -30.68 24.68 -21.79
CA GLY A 19 -30.21 25.73 -22.66
C GLY A 19 -28.78 26.16 -22.36
N ALA A 20 -28.07 26.52 -23.42
CA ALA A 20 -26.80 27.22 -23.36
C ALA A 20 -27.01 28.60 -22.70
N GLY A 21 -26.51 28.74 -21.47
CA GLY A 21 -26.35 30.01 -20.78
C GLY A 21 -24.90 30.45 -20.88
N SER A 22 -24.65 31.38 -21.80
CA SER A 22 -23.44 32.19 -21.91
C SER A 22 -23.35 33.11 -20.69
N SER A 23 -22.16 33.30 -20.20
CA SER A 23 -21.57 34.55 -19.73
C SER A 23 -20.87 34.51 -18.40
N GLY A 24 -19.73 35.13 -18.36
CA GLY A 24 -19.20 35.83 -17.23
C GLY A 24 -17.78 35.44 -16.84
N GLY A 25 -16.83 35.99 -17.58
CA GLY A 25 -15.42 36.01 -17.17
C GLY A 25 -15.22 36.76 -15.86
N GLY A 26 -14.15 36.46 -15.15
CA GLY A 26 -13.64 37.31 -14.08
C GLY A 26 -13.52 36.65 -12.71
N GLY A 27 -12.76 35.58 -12.55
CA GLY A 27 -12.49 35.03 -11.22
C GLY A 27 -11.16 34.32 -11.07
N GLY A 28 -10.43 34.08 -12.14
CA GLY A 28 -9.19 33.30 -12.10
C GLY A 28 -8.02 34.01 -11.40
N LYS A 29 -7.92 35.31 -11.53
CA LYS A 29 -6.78 36.08 -10.95
C LYS A 29 -6.89 36.28 -9.44
N ARG A 30 -8.09 36.44 -8.91
CA ARG A 30 -8.29 36.62 -7.44
C ARG A 30 -8.07 35.32 -6.65
N ARG A 31 -8.44 34.18 -7.24
CA ARG A 31 -8.19 32.88 -6.59
C ARG A 31 -6.72 32.50 -6.63
N LEU A 32 -6.03 32.81 -7.73
CA LEU A 32 -4.58 32.56 -7.82
C LEU A 32 -3.77 33.42 -6.84
N THR A 33 -4.14 34.68 -6.62
CA THR A 33 -3.51 35.54 -5.63
C THR A 33 -3.75 35.09 -4.19
N MET A 34 -4.94 34.56 -3.87
CA MET A 34 -5.19 33.99 -2.54
C MET A 34 -4.41 32.71 -2.29
N PHE A 35 -4.23 31.83 -3.28
CA PHE A 35 -3.39 30.65 -3.15
C PHE A 35 -1.90 30.99 -2.98
N LEU A 36 -1.39 31.96 -3.74
CA LEU A 36 -0.01 32.42 -3.63
C LEU A 36 0.29 33.05 -2.25
N ALA A 37 -0.63 33.85 -1.72
CA ALA A 37 -0.47 34.44 -0.38
C ALA A 37 -0.47 33.36 0.72
N GLY A 38 -1.28 32.30 0.59
CA GLY A 38 -1.30 31.17 1.53
C GLY A 38 0.00 30.35 1.51
N VAL A 39 0.54 30.07 0.34
CA VAL A 39 1.79 29.29 0.21
C VAL A 39 2.98 30.08 0.77
N VAL A 40 3.07 31.40 0.51
CA VAL A 40 4.13 32.24 1.05
C VAL A 40 4.03 32.31 2.59
N GLY A 41 2.82 32.42 3.14
CA GLY A 41 2.60 32.42 4.58
C GLY A 41 3.08 31.13 5.26
N VAL A 42 2.76 29.98 4.69
CA VAL A 42 3.21 28.68 5.22
C VAL A 42 4.71 28.52 5.16
N LEU A 43 5.36 28.94 4.07
CA LEU A 43 6.82 28.88 3.94
C LEU A 43 7.54 29.79 4.94
N VAL A 44 7.00 30.98 5.23
CA VAL A 44 7.57 31.90 6.24
C VAL A 44 7.44 31.28 7.64
N VAL A 45 6.32 30.66 7.98
CA VAL A 45 6.14 29.98 9.27
C VAL A 45 7.09 28.81 9.43
N ILE A 46 7.26 28.00 8.38
CA ILE A 46 8.21 26.88 8.40
C ILE A 46 9.63 27.39 8.57
N ALA A 47 10.05 28.44 7.84
CA ALA A 47 11.36 29.05 7.97
C ALA A 47 11.59 29.65 9.38
N ALA A 48 10.58 30.28 9.96
CA ALA A 48 10.66 30.81 11.33
C ALA A 48 10.80 29.69 12.38
N VAL A 49 10.06 28.56 12.22
CA VAL A 49 10.18 27.40 13.10
C VAL A 49 11.58 26.80 13.01
N PHE A 50 12.14 26.65 11.80
CA PHE A 50 13.51 26.17 11.63
C PHE A 50 14.53 27.14 12.21
N TYR A 51 14.33 28.44 12.06
CA TYR A 51 15.25 29.45 12.60
C TYR A 51 15.24 29.54 14.13
N PHE A 52 14.11 29.31 14.79
CA PHE A 52 13.99 29.33 16.25
C PHE A 52 14.25 27.98 16.93
N THR A 53 14.26 26.86 16.19
CA THR A 53 14.55 25.53 16.73
C THR A 53 15.97 25.04 16.47
N ASP A 54 16.81 25.87 15.78
CA ASP A 54 18.22 25.56 15.57
C ASP A 54 19.08 26.39 16.57
N PRO A 55 19.40 25.87 17.75
CA PRO A 55 20.30 26.54 18.68
C PRO A 55 21.74 26.16 18.39
N GLY A 56 22.44 26.93 17.57
CA GLY A 56 23.89 26.82 17.60
C GLY A 56 24.64 26.93 16.29
N SER A 57 24.83 28.15 15.84
CA SER A 57 26.00 28.47 15.00
C SER A 57 27.13 28.93 15.94
N GLY A 58 28.10 28.05 16.18
CA GLY A 58 29.27 28.33 17.01
C GLY A 58 30.39 27.32 16.79
N LYS A 59 31.30 27.68 15.87
CA LYS A 59 32.76 27.37 15.79
C LYS A 59 33.29 26.04 16.37
N LYS A 60 33.93 25.29 15.44
CA LYS A 60 35.19 24.54 15.51
C LYS A 60 35.66 24.10 16.91
N ASP A 61 35.78 22.80 17.08
CA ASP A 61 37.04 22.10 17.30
C ASP A 61 36.80 20.59 17.26
N ASP A 62 37.77 19.87 16.76
CA ASP A 62 37.84 18.43 16.57
C ASP A 62 37.56 17.67 17.86
N GLU A 63 36.65 16.70 17.82
CA GLU A 63 36.87 15.38 18.42
C GLU A 63 35.71 14.43 18.05
N ALA A 64 36.08 13.25 17.61
CA ALA A 64 35.21 12.20 17.13
C ALA A 64 34.31 11.66 18.26
N ALA A 65 33.01 11.96 18.19
CA ALA A 65 32.00 11.16 18.84
C ALA A 65 31.11 10.55 17.72
N LYS A 66 31.42 9.30 17.38
CA LYS A 66 30.58 8.44 16.54
C LYS A 66 29.21 8.31 17.19
N SER A 67 28.24 9.04 16.66
CA SER A 67 26.83 8.66 16.75
C SER A 67 26.68 7.34 15.96
N PRO A 68 26.16 6.26 16.54
CA PRO A 68 25.90 5.07 15.77
C PRO A 68 24.72 5.38 14.84
N SER A 69 25.06 5.76 13.61
CA SER A 69 24.15 5.56 12.48
C SER A 69 23.76 4.07 12.52
N PRO A 70 22.47 3.67 12.41
CA PRO A 70 22.17 2.27 12.25
C PRO A 70 22.82 1.84 10.95
N THR A 71 23.95 1.21 11.08
CA THR A 71 24.61 0.48 9.99
C THR A 71 23.61 -0.58 9.57
N ALA A 72 22.89 -0.35 8.47
CA ALA A 72 22.32 -1.42 7.71
C ALA A 72 23.50 -2.30 7.34
N SER A 73 23.67 -3.41 8.07
CA SER A 73 24.55 -4.48 7.67
C SER A 73 24.05 -4.90 6.28
N ALA A 74 24.70 -4.43 5.23
CA ALA A 74 24.59 -5.04 3.93
C ALA A 74 25.15 -6.45 4.14
N ASP A 75 24.27 -7.45 4.22
CA ASP A 75 24.64 -8.84 4.13
C ASP A 75 25.34 -9.03 2.80
N THR A 76 26.67 -9.16 2.85
CA THR A 76 27.55 -9.21 1.67
C THR A 76 27.42 -10.56 0.95
N ASP A 77 26.56 -11.47 1.42
CA ASP A 77 26.38 -12.83 0.92
C ASP A 77 24.97 -13.11 0.35
N LEU A 78 24.20 -12.09 0.04
CA LEU A 78 22.87 -12.31 -0.57
C LEU A 78 23.00 -12.71 -2.04
N PRO A 79 22.17 -13.65 -2.53
CA PRO A 79 22.13 -13.99 -3.95
C PRO A 79 21.86 -12.78 -4.83
N PRO A 80 22.34 -12.79 -6.10
CA PRO A 80 22.08 -11.72 -7.03
C PRO A 80 20.58 -11.40 -7.15
N GLY A 81 20.22 -10.11 -7.02
CA GLY A 81 18.85 -9.63 -7.07
C GLY A 81 18.14 -9.51 -5.73
N VAL A 82 18.62 -10.17 -4.68
CA VAL A 82 18.08 -10.03 -3.31
C VAL A 82 18.65 -8.77 -2.66
N LYS A 83 17.77 -7.91 -2.13
CA LYS A 83 18.11 -6.57 -1.64
C LYS A 83 17.92 -6.40 -0.13
N CYS A 84 17.40 -7.41 0.56
CA CYS A 84 17.22 -7.37 2.01
C CYS A 84 17.33 -8.77 2.63
N SER A 85 17.60 -8.82 3.94
CA SER A 85 17.60 -10.04 4.74
C SER A 85 17.14 -9.75 6.17
N GLY A 86 16.35 -10.66 6.75
CA GLY A 86 15.86 -10.57 8.12
C GLY A 86 15.13 -9.26 8.40
N ALA A 87 15.52 -8.58 9.48
CA ALA A 87 14.86 -7.33 9.91
C ALA A 87 14.82 -6.22 8.86
N SER A 88 15.80 -6.21 7.94
CA SER A 88 15.84 -5.21 6.87
C SER A 88 14.75 -5.40 5.80
N CYS A 89 14.07 -6.55 5.77
CA CYS A 89 12.94 -6.82 4.88
C CYS A 89 11.60 -6.34 5.44
N THR A 90 11.47 -6.15 6.75
CA THR A 90 10.19 -5.75 7.37
C THR A 90 9.64 -4.46 6.77
N GLY A 91 8.35 -4.46 6.44
CA GLY A 91 7.65 -3.34 5.81
C GLY A 91 7.95 -3.16 4.33
N LYS A 92 8.73 -4.04 3.71
CA LYS A 92 9.08 -3.95 2.28
C LYS A 92 8.32 -4.97 1.45
N ASP A 93 8.09 -4.63 0.20
CA ASP A 93 7.48 -5.52 -0.79
C ASP A 93 8.45 -6.64 -1.19
N ALA A 94 7.95 -7.88 -1.20
CA ALA A 94 8.78 -9.06 -1.44
C ALA A 94 9.33 -9.11 -2.86
N GLU A 95 8.55 -8.69 -3.86
CA GLU A 95 8.93 -8.70 -5.26
C GLU A 95 9.97 -7.61 -5.54
N ALA A 96 9.73 -6.40 -5.05
CA ALA A 96 10.67 -5.29 -5.16
C ALA A 96 12.03 -5.58 -4.49
N MET A 97 12.03 -6.39 -3.44
CA MET A 97 13.24 -6.81 -2.71
C MET A 97 13.91 -8.06 -3.29
N GLY A 98 13.34 -8.67 -4.33
CA GLY A 98 13.90 -9.88 -4.94
C GLY A 98 13.72 -11.14 -4.07
N CYS A 99 12.72 -11.13 -3.19
CA CYS A 99 12.38 -12.26 -2.31
C CYS A 99 11.30 -13.16 -2.90
N SER A 100 10.98 -13.04 -4.20
CA SER A 100 9.92 -13.73 -4.91
C SER A 100 10.44 -14.87 -5.82
N GLY A 101 9.56 -15.45 -6.62
CA GLY A 101 9.91 -16.51 -7.58
C GLY A 101 10.35 -17.81 -6.90
N ASP A 102 11.48 -18.36 -7.34
CA ASP A 102 12.02 -19.64 -6.85
C ASP A 102 12.52 -19.59 -5.39
N LEU A 103 12.61 -18.40 -4.80
CA LEU A 103 13.04 -18.21 -3.42
C LEU A 103 11.89 -18.36 -2.41
N VAL A 104 10.67 -18.65 -2.88
CA VAL A 104 9.46 -18.61 -2.05
C VAL A 104 8.80 -19.98 -1.95
N THR A 105 8.39 -20.31 -0.72
CA THR A 105 7.50 -21.46 -0.46
C THR A 105 6.20 -20.97 0.18
N THR A 106 5.09 -21.72 0.00
CA THR A 106 3.88 -21.55 0.80
C THR A 106 4.08 -22.37 2.09
N ALA A 107 4.12 -21.68 3.23
CA ALA A 107 4.37 -22.28 4.52
C ALA A 107 3.08 -22.78 5.19
N ALA A 108 2.00 -22.04 5.04
CA ALA A 108 0.69 -22.37 5.58
C ALA A 108 -0.42 -21.83 4.67
N THR A 109 -1.60 -22.45 4.74
CA THR A 109 -2.77 -22.06 3.93
C THR A 109 -4.04 -22.26 4.76
N ALA A 110 -5.00 -21.34 4.61
CA ALA A 110 -6.36 -21.48 5.12
C ALA A 110 -7.37 -20.97 4.10
N THR A 111 -8.61 -21.45 4.22
CA THR A 111 -9.72 -20.97 3.39
C THR A 111 -10.70 -20.19 4.25
N VAL A 112 -11.08 -19.00 3.81
CA VAL A 112 -12.01 -18.10 4.51
C VAL A 112 -13.12 -17.73 3.51
N GLY A 113 -14.31 -18.28 3.69
CA GLY A 113 -15.35 -18.19 2.66
C GLY A 113 -14.87 -18.80 1.34
N THR A 114 -14.77 -17.98 0.28
CA THR A 114 -14.20 -18.37 -1.01
C THR A 114 -12.74 -18.03 -1.16
N ALA A 115 -12.22 -17.13 -0.31
CA ALA A 115 -10.85 -16.67 -0.39
C ALA A 115 -9.88 -17.69 0.21
N VAL A 116 -8.68 -17.74 -0.35
CA VAL A 116 -7.57 -18.56 0.16
C VAL A 116 -6.50 -17.62 0.68
N VAL A 117 -6.16 -17.74 1.97
CA VAL A 117 -5.09 -16.99 2.61
C VAL A 117 -3.89 -17.90 2.82
N GLU A 118 -2.69 -17.37 2.56
CA GLU A 118 -1.43 -18.12 2.64
C GLU A 118 -0.35 -17.32 3.35
N VAL A 119 0.50 -18.02 4.07
CA VAL A 119 1.83 -17.53 4.47
C VAL A 119 2.82 -17.88 3.38
N ARG A 120 3.40 -16.86 2.76
CA ARG A 120 4.52 -16.98 1.83
C ARG A 120 5.81 -16.77 2.60
N TYR A 121 6.81 -17.58 2.38
CA TYR A 121 8.07 -17.55 3.12
C TYR A 121 9.28 -17.67 2.20
N SER A 122 10.26 -16.80 2.40
CA SER A 122 11.58 -16.87 1.78
C SER A 122 12.65 -17.09 2.82
N LYS A 123 13.26 -18.29 2.81
CA LYS A 123 14.39 -18.62 3.67
C LYS A 123 15.59 -17.73 3.39
N THR A 124 15.84 -17.42 2.13
CA THR A 124 16.94 -16.55 1.68
C THR A 124 16.80 -15.14 2.25
N CYS A 125 15.59 -14.60 2.25
CA CYS A 125 15.33 -13.28 2.81
C CYS A 125 15.09 -13.30 4.31
N GLY A 126 14.89 -14.47 4.95
CA GLY A 126 14.51 -14.56 6.35
C GLY A 126 13.24 -13.77 6.64
N ALA A 127 12.24 -13.89 5.78
CA ALA A 127 11.03 -13.08 5.82
C ALA A 127 9.81 -13.85 5.32
N ALA A 128 8.63 -13.48 5.84
CA ALA A 128 7.34 -14.01 5.43
C ALA A 128 6.37 -12.88 5.11
N TRP A 129 5.34 -13.17 4.34
CA TRP A 129 4.24 -12.24 4.02
C TRP A 129 2.94 -12.99 3.77
N GLY A 130 1.84 -12.29 3.91
CA GLY A 130 0.52 -12.79 3.62
C GLY A 130 0.18 -12.64 2.14
N ARG A 131 -0.50 -13.62 1.57
CA ARG A 131 -1.19 -13.53 0.29
C ARG A 131 -2.64 -13.96 0.48
N VAL A 132 -3.57 -13.21 -0.09
CA VAL A 132 -4.95 -13.66 -0.27
C VAL A 132 -5.23 -13.79 -1.76
N THR A 133 -5.96 -14.83 -2.14
CA THR A 133 -6.43 -15.07 -3.52
C THR A 133 -7.91 -15.41 -3.52
N GLN A 134 -8.56 -15.30 -4.69
CA GLN A 134 -10.02 -15.45 -4.84
C GLN A 134 -10.79 -14.49 -3.93
N ALA A 135 -10.18 -13.37 -3.62
CA ALA A 135 -10.71 -12.28 -2.81
C ALA A 135 -11.49 -11.27 -3.67
N ALA A 136 -12.17 -10.34 -3.05
CA ALA A 136 -12.94 -9.28 -3.69
C ALA A 136 -12.57 -7.91 -3.13
N GLN A 137 -13.02 -6.85 -3.79
CA GLN A 137 -12.79 -5.49 -3.32
C GLN A 137 -13.31 -5.31 -1.87
N GLY A 138 -12.45 -4.75 -1.02
CA GLY A 138 -12.71 -4.56 0.40
C GLY A 138 -12.22 -5.70 1.29
N ASP A 139 -11.76 -6.82 0.71
CA ASP A 139 -11.12 -7.88 1.49
C ASP A 139 -9.71 -7.46 1.89
N GLU A 140 -9.30 -7.90 3.07
CA GLU A 140 -7.99 -7.60 3.65
C GLU A 140 -7.24 -8.88 4.01
N VAL A 141 -5.92 -8.79 3.93
CA VAL A 141 -4.99 -9.80 4.44
C VAL A 141 -4.01 -9.16 5.41
N ALA A 142 -3.73 -9.81 6.51
CA ALA A 142 -2.71 -9.41 7.47
C ALA A 142 -1.73 -10.55 7.70
N VAL A 143 -0.44 -10.23 7.90
CA VAL A 143 0.56 -11.16 8.39
C VAL A 143 1.10 -10.67 9.72
N THR A 144 1.31 -11.58 10.66
CA THR A 144 1.89 -11.29 11.96
C THR A 144 3.04 -12.25 12.28
N ALA A 145 4.11 -11.70 12.88
CA ALA A 145 5.20 -12.48 13.45
C ALA A 145 5.70 -11.77 14.72
N GLY A 146 5.51 -12.38 15.87
CA GLY A 146 5.78 -11.75 17.15
C GLY A 146 5.00 -10.46 17.34
N LYS A 147 5.69 -9.30 17.34
CA LYS A 147 5.07 -7.97 17.45
C LYS A 147 4.91 -7.24 16.10
N ALA A 148 5.51 -7.77 15.05
CA ALA A 148 5.39 -7.19 13.72
C ALA A 148 4.05 -7.58 13.10
N LYS A 149 3.39 -6.63 12.44
CA LYS A 149 2.15 -6.84 11.69
C LYS A 149 2.16 -5.97 10.45
N GLU A 150 1.88 -6.58 9.31
CA GLU A 150 1.72 -5.90 8.02
C GLU A 150 0.37 -6.27 7.41
N THR A 151 -0.21 -5.37 6.62
CA THR A 151 -1.53 -5.55 6.01
C THR A 151 -1.52 -5.23 4.52
N GLY A 152 -2.42 -5.85 3.79
CA GLY A 152 -2.71 -5.56 2.39
C GLY A 152 -4.21 -5.72 2.13
N SER A 153 -4.74 -5.05 1.11
CA SER A 153 -6.17 -5.07 0.79
C SER A 153 -6.44 -5.03 -0.70
N ILE A 154 -7.59 -5.56 -1.11
CA ILE A 154 -8.11 -5.40 -2.48
C ILE A 154 -8.79 -4.04 -2.57
N THR A 155 -8.15 -3.08 -3.23
CA THR A 155 -8.67 -1.71 -3.36
C THR A 155 -9.38 -1.46 -4.69
N VAL A 156 -9.09 -2.25 -5.72
CA VAL A 156 -9.62 -2.07 -7.07
C VAL A 156 -10.65 -3.17 -7.37
N ALA A 157 -11.78 -2.77 -7.94
CA ALA A 157 -12.80 -3.72 -8.38
C ALA A 157 -12.28 -4.61 -9.50
N GLY A 158 -12.46 -5.93 -9.35
CA GLY A 158 -11.98 -6.95 -10.29
C GLY A 158 -10.63 -7.56 -9.92
N ASP A 159 -9.85 -6.93 -9.03
CA ASP A 159 -8.68 -7.57 -8.45
C ASP A 159 -9.12 -8.67 -7.50
N THR A 160 -8.37 -9.77 -7.51
CA THR A 160 -8.67 -10.97 -6.71
C THR A 160 -7.50 -11.44 -5.85
N ILE A 161 -6.39 -10.70 -5.87
CA ILE A 161 -5.16 -11.05 -5.16
C ILE A 161 -4.62 -9.81 -4.45
N ALA A 162 -4.27 -9.96 -3.17
CA ALA A 162 -3.51 -8.96 -2.43
C ALA A 162 -2.36 -9.61 -1.66
N TYR A 163 -1.33 -8.82 -1.40
CA TYR A 163 -0.16 -9.18 -0.61
C TYR A 163 0.05 -8.18 0.50
N THR A 164 0.64 -8.64 1.60
CA THR A 164 1.18 -7.74 2.62
C THR A 164 2.64 -7.41 2.30
N PRO A 165 3.18 -6.31 2.83
CA PRO A 165 4.62 -6.20 3.06
C PRO A 165 5.16 -7.39 3.88
N MET A 166 6.48 -7.57 3.87
CA MET A 166 7.15 -8.65 4.59
C MET A 166 7.28 -8.36 6.09
N VAL A 167 7.30 -9.42 6.89
CA VAL A 167 7.74 -9.42 8.29
C VAL A 167 8.97 -10.32 8.41
N ALA A 168 9.97 -9.91 9.20
CA ALA A 168 11.15 -10.73 9.46
C ALA A 168 10.78 -11.94 10.32
N VAL A 169 11.27 -13.11 9.91
CA VAL A 169 11.09 -14.38 10.63
C VAL A 169 12.37 -15.22 10.50
N LYS A 170 12.62 -16.07 11.48
CA LYS A 170 13.74 -17.04 11.43
C LYS A 170 13.35 -18.31 10.70
N ASP A 171 12.09 -18.70 10.83
CA ASP A 171 11.51 -19.83 10.12
C ASP A 171 10.05 -19.58 9.74
N ALA A 172 9.52 -20.46 8.90
CA ALA A 172 8.19 -20.30 8.32
C ALA A 172 7.05 -20.37 9.33
N GLY A 173 7.25 -21.08 10.45
CA GLY A 173 6.23 -21.30 11.49
C GLY A 173 6.03 -20.10 12.41
N GLU A 174 6.89 -19.07 12.33
CA GLU A 174 6.76 -17.87 13.16
C GLU A 174 5.70 -16.90 12.64
N ALA A 175 5.25 -17.03 11.38
CA ALA A 175 4.29 -16.14 10.77
C ALA A 175 2.89 -16.77 10.68
N ILE A 176 1.89 -15.96 10.94
CA ILE A 176 0.46 -16.28 10.75
C ILE A 176 -0.14 -15.26 9.80
N ALA A 177 -0.85 -15.73 8.79
CA ALA A 177 -1.63 -14.88 7.90
C ALA A 177 -3.13 -15.02 8.16
N CYS A 178 -3.83 -13.91 8.26
CA CYS A 178 -5.27 -13.83 8.45
C CYS A 178 -5.91 -13.09 7.29
N ALA A 179 -7.08 -13.54 6.85
CA ALA A 179 -7.93 -12.79 5.94
C ALA A 179 -9.20 -12.32 6.66
N THR A 180 -9.63 -11.10 6.37
CA THR A 180 -10.90 -10.52 6.79
C THR A 180 -11.66 -10.13 5.53
N LEU A 181 -12.80 -10.77 5.29
CA LEU A 181 -13.60 -10.49 4.11
C LEU A 181 -14.53 -9.31 4.35
N ALA A 182 -14.77 -8.48 3.36
CA ALA A 182 -15.70 -7.37 3.41
C ALA A 182 -17.14 -7.83 3.78
N ALA A 183 -17.49 -9.08 3.47
CA ALA A 183 -18.75 -9.72 3.86
C ALA A 183 -18.82 -10.17 5.33
N GLY A 184 -17.71 -10.03 6.09
CA GLY A 184 -17.64 -10.29 7.53
C GLY A 184 -16.88 -11.53 7.99
N PRO A 185 -16.80 -12.66 7.24
CA PRO A 185 -15.97 -13.79 7.65
C PRO A 185 -14.50 -13.44 7.80
N GLU A 186 -13.87 -14.01 8.83
CA GLU A 186 -12.43 -13.93 9.04
C GLU A 186 -11.84 -15.30 9.36
N GLY A 187 -10.56 -15.49 9.13
CA GLY A 187 -9.84 -16.72 9.45
C GLY A 187 -8.35 -16.60 9.21
N CYS A 188 -7.60 -17.45 9.89
CA CYS A 188 -6.14 -17.42 9.87
C CYS A 188 -5.57 -18.79 9.52
N THR A 189 -4.35 -18.80 9.01
CA THR A 189 -3.50 -20.00 8.93
C THR A 189 -3.11 -20.46 10.35
N GLN A 190 -2.75 -21.73 10.47
CA GLN A 190 -2.28 -22.33 11.72
C GLN A 190 -0.80 -22.69 11.60
#